data_248fca0394bc2827e01623551e9b03f1
#
_entry.id   248fca0394bc2827e01623551e9b03f1
#
_cell.length_a   1.000
_cell.length_b   1.000
_cell.length_c   1.000
_cell.angle_alpha   90.00
_cell.angle_beta   90.00
_cell.angle_gamma   90.00
#
_symmetry.space_group_name_H-M   'P 1'
#
loop_
_entity.id
_entity.type
_entity.pdbx_description
1 polymer ?
#
loop_
_entity_poly.entity_id
_entity_poly.type
_entity_poly.pdbx_seq_one_letter_code
_entity_poly.pdbx_strand_id
1 'polypeptide(L)'
;YKWNETKKEVILLNKEDDEKVQIKRIVTFFKTIGVENIGPGLYKKMYLAGFDTIYKIINIKKEDLLKLDGIKEKSSQKIFSSLHNIIDKEIEIEKIITGTCILDSIGYKILKKITEKYPKLFEEDIEINLEQLIEIPSIQEKTANKILGKLSEIREFLKIHNQFKFKTIKLENVNDVLNIVITGKRDKSIKEFIDA
;
A
#
# COMPACT_ATOMS: atom_id res chain seq x y z
N TYR A 1 5.77 20.79 -19.76
CA TYR A 1 7.04 20.34 -19.16
C TYR A 1 7.78 21.53 -18.54
N LYS A 2 8.38 21.35 -17.37
CA LYS A 2 9.35 22.28 -16.78
C LYS A 2 10.57 21.51 -16.27
N TRP A 3 11.70 22.18 -16.16
CA TRP A 3 12.85 21.60 -15.48
C TRP A 3 12.62 21.59 -13.97
N ASN A 4 13.14 20.54 -13.28
CA ASN A 4 13.20 20.57 -11.84
C ASN A 4 14.17 21.65 -11.35
N GLU A 5 14.18 21.95 -10.06
CA GLU A 5 15.04 22.99 -9.45
C GLU A 5 16.53 22.76 -9.74
N THR A 6 16.95 21.51 -9.89
CA THR A 6 18.34 21.14 -10.19
C THR A 6 18.67 21.17 -11.68
N LYS A 7 17.70 21.45 -12.56
CA LYS A 7 17.81 21.44 -14.03
C LYS A 7 18.36 20.11 -14.63
N LYS A 8 18.24 19.01 -13.88
CA LYS A 8 18.68 17.68 -14.31
C LYS A 8 17.57 16.83 -14.89
N GLU A 9 16.32 17.14 -14.56
CA GLU A 9 15.14 16.35 -14.96
C GLU A 9 14.03 17.25 -15.46
N VAL A 10 13.30 16.77 -16.45
CA VAL A 10 12.10 17.43 -16.98
C VAL A 10 10.88 16.89 -16.25
N ILE A 11 10.10 17.77 -15.65
CA ILE A 11 8.89 17.43 -14.93
C ILE A 11 7.66 17.73 -15.80
N LEU A 12 6.74 16.79 -15.88
CA LEU A 12 5.40 17.01 -16.42
C LEU A 12 4.60 17.95 -15.52
N LEU A 13 4.03 19.02 -16.06
CA LEU A 13 3.24 19.99 -15.30
C LEU A 13 1.90 19.41 -14.84
N ASN A 14 1.24 18.64 -15.72
CA ASN A 14 -0.06 18.00 -15.46
C ASN A 14 0.09 16.48 -15.49
N LYS A 15 0.77 15.91 -14.48
CA LYS A 15 0.96 14.45 -14.39
C LYS A 15 -0.37 13.70 -14.29
N GLU A 16 -1.38 14.34 -13.73
CA GLU A 16 -2.68 13.71 -13.47
C GLU A 16 -3.54 13.59 -14.71
N ASP A 17 -3.32 14.44 -15.71
CA ASP A 17 -4.06 14.42 -16.98
C ASP A 17 -3.35 13.64 -18.10
N ASP A 18 -2.12 13.18 -17.87
CA ASP A 18 -1.35 12.45 -18.88
C ASP A 18 -1.75 10.96 -18.88
N GLU A 19 -2.37 10.53 -19.98
CA GLU A 19 -2.81 9.14 -20.20
C GLU A 19 -1.69 8.12 -19.94
N LYS A 20 -0.47 8.40 -20.41
CA LYS A 20 0.66 7.48 -20.26
C LYS A 20 1.06 7.34 -18.79
N VAL A 21 0.97 8.43 -18.04
CA VAL A 21 1.26 8.42 -16.60
C VAL A 21 0.19 7.62 -15.86
N GLN A 22 -1.09 7.81 -16.21
CA GLN A 22 -2.19 7.08 -15.56
C GLN A 22 -2.10 5.58 -15.86
N ILE A 23 -1.88 5.19 -17.12
CA ILE A 23 -1.68 3.79 -17.48
C ILE A 23 -0.49 3.19 -16.71
N LYS A 24 0.63 3.92 -16.61
CA LYS A 24 1.80 3.46 -15.87
C LYS A 24 1.51 3.27 -14.37
N ARG A 25 0.74 4.17 -13.75
CA ARG A 25 0.30 4.04 -12.35
C ARG A 25 -0.55 2.79 -12.15
N ILE A 26 -1.53 2.56 -13.02
CA ILE A 26 -2.38 1.38 -13.00
C ILE A 26 -1.53 0.09 -13.13
N VAL A 27 -0.63 0.04 -14.10
CA VAL A 27 0.28 -1.11 -14.28
C VAL A 27 1.14 -1.33 -13.04
N THR A 28 1.68 -0.25 -12.47
CA THR A 28 2.52 -0.32 -11.26
C THR A 28 1.71 -0.85 -10.09
N PHE A 29 0.48 -0.37 -9.90
CA PHE A 29 -0.39 -0.84 -8.83
C PHE A 29 -0.61 -2.35 -8.89
N PHE A 30 -1.16 -2.83 -10.00
CA PHE A 30 -1.51 -4.25 -10.13
C PHE A 30 -0.28 -5.17 -10.09
N LYS A 31 0.86 -4.73 -10.64
CA LYS A 31 2.13 -5.44 -10.52
C LYS A 31 2.61 -5.50 -9.07
N THR A 32 2.51 -4.41 -8.33
CA THR A 32 2.99 -4.32 -6.94
C THR A 32 2.18 -5.21 -6.00
N ILE A 33 0.86 -5.29 -6.21
CA ILE A 33 0.00 -6.19 -5.42
C ILE A 33 0.05 -7.65 -5.86
N GLY A 34 0.77 -7.96 -6.98
CA GLY A 34 1.01 -9.33 -7.41
C GLY A 34 -0.03 -9.91 -8.37
N VAL A 35 -0.70 -9.06 -9.17
CA VAL A 35 -1.54 -9.57 -10.27
C VAL A 35 -0.65 -10.08 -11.38
N GLU A 36 -0.86 -11.33 -11.75
CA GLU A 36 -0.11 -12.04 -12.79
C GLU A 36 -0.90 -12.14 -14.09
N ASN A 37 -0.21 -12.50 -15.17
CA ASN A 37 -0.79 -12.78 -16.49
C ASN A 37 -1.48 -11.59 -17.19
N ILE A 38 -1.30 -10.35 -16.70
CA ILE A 38 -1.81 -9.14 -17.31
C ILE A 38 -0.64 -8.21 -17.62
N GLY A 39 -0.33 -8.07 -18.91
CA GLY A 39 0.75 -7.20 -19.36
C GLY A 39 0.33 -5.73 -19.52
N PRO A 40 1.30 -4.79 -19.60
CA PRO A 40 1.03 -3.35 -19.76
C PRO A 40 0.14 -3.02 -20.95
N GLY A 41 0.27 -3.75 -22.06
CA GLY A 41 -0.56 -3.54 -23.25
C GLY A 41 -2.05 -3.81 -23.01
N LEU A 42 -2.38 -4.76 -22.13
CA LEU A 42 -3.76 -5.06 -21.80
C LEU A 42 -4.34 -3.98 -20.87
N TYR A 43 -3.59 -3.51 -19.88
CA TYR A 43 -4.02 -2.37 -19.07
C TYR A 43 -4.27 -1.12 -19.92
N LYS A 44 -3.43 -0.89 -20.95
CA LYS A 44 -3.68 0.19 -21.91
C LYS A 44 -4.99 -0.01 -22.66
N LYS A 45 -5.30 -1.23 -23.14
CA LYS A 45 -6.58 -1.53 -23.80
C LYS A 45 -7.77 -1.31 -22.88
N MET A 46 -7.68 -1.75 -21.62
CA MET A 46 -8.70 -1.51 -20.60
C MET A 46 -8.91 -0.02 -20.37
N TYR A 47 -7.83 0.74 -20.20
CA TYR A 47 -7.87 2.18 -20.00
C TYR A 47 -8.59 2.90 -21.15
N LEU A 48 -8.21 2.61 -22.39
CA LEU A 48 -8.82 3.19 -23.59
C LEU A 48 -10.30 2.77 -23.77
N ALA A 49 -10.70 1.65 -23.20
CA ALA A 49 -12.10 1.20 -23.18
C ALA A 49 -12.92 1.79 -22.02
N GLY A 50 -12.36 2.76 -21.27
CA GLY A 50 -13.05 3.44 -20.18
C GLY A 50 -12.85 2.83 -18.79
N PHE A 51 -12.02 1.77 -18.67
CA PHE A 51 -11.58 1.22 -17.37
C PHE A 51 -10.29 1.93 -16.94
N ASP A 52 -10.41 3.21 -16.65
CA ASP A 52 -9.34 4.17 -16.44
C ASP A 52 -8.91 4.33 -14.97
N THR A 53 -9.54 3.59 -14.05
CA THR A 53 -9.21 3.59 -12.63
C THR A 53 -8.97 2.18 -12.10
N ILE A 54 -8.23 2.08 -10.99
CA ILE A 54 -8.02 0.82 -10.27
C ILE A 54 -9.37 0.20 -9.91
N TYR A 55 -10.31 1.01 -9.41
CA TYR A 55 -11.65 0.56 -9.05
C TYR A 55 -12.41 -0.07 -10.22
N LYS A 56 -12.42 0.58 -11.39
CA LYS A 56 -13.09 0.05 -12.58
C LYS A 56 -12.45 -1.24 -13.08
N ILE A 57 -11.11 -1.34 -13.05
CA ILE A 57 -10.41 -2.53 -13.52
C ILE A 57 -10.64 -3.73 -12.59
N ILE A 58 -10.60 -3.52 -11.27
CA ILE A 58 -10.82 -4.63 -10.33
C ILE A 58 -12.26 -5.14 -10.36
N ASN A 59 -13.21 -4.29 -10.75
CA ASN A 59 -14.62 -4.63 -10.87
C ASN A 59 -15.05 -4.94 -12.32
N ILE A 60 -14.10 -5.12 -13.25
CA ILE A 60 -14.40 -5.42 -14.64
C ILE A 60 -15.13 -6.78 -14.76
N LYS A 61 -16.16 -6.81 -15.60
CA LYS A 61 -16.89 -8.05 -15.86
C LYS A 61 -16.25 -8.82 -17.02
N LYS A 62 -16.48 -10.13 -17.04
CA LYS A 62 -15.96 -10.99 -18.10
C LYS A 62 -16.48 -10.60 -19.49
N GLU A 63 -17.74 -10.16 -19.56
CA GLU A 63 -18.40 -9.68 -20.78
C GLU A 63 -17.71 -8.41 -21.33
N ASP A 64 -17.19 -7.54 -20.46
CA ASP A 64 -16.48 -6.34 -20.87
C ASP A 64 -15.07 -6.67 -21.38
N LEU A 65 -14.43 -7.65 -20.79
CA LEU A 65 -13.15 -8.15 -21.29
C LEU A 65 -13.27 -8.74 -22.71
N LEU A 66 -14.39 -9.41 -23.02
CA LEU A 66 -14.64 -9.97 -24.35
C LEU A 66 -14.84 -8.90 -25.44
N LYS A 67 -15.20 -7.68 -25.08
CA LYS A 67 -15.32 -6.55 -26.00
C LYS A 67 -13.96 -5.95 -26.39
N LEU A 68 -12.89 -6.28 -25.65
CA LEU A 68 -11.56 -5.79 -25.94
C LEU A 68 -10.94 -6.52 -27.13
N ASP A 69 -10.37 -5.76 -28.07
CA ASP A 69 -9.74 -6.32 -29.24
C ASP A 69 -8.65 -7.37 -28.90
N GLY A 70 -8.73 -8.53 -29.56
CA GLY A 70 -7.81 -9.66 -29.38
C GLY A 70 -8.06 -10.50 -28.11
N ILE A 71 -9.09 -10.23 -27.34
CA ILE A 71 -9.47 -11.03 -26.17
C ILE A 71 -10.56 -12.02 -26.56
N LYS A 72 -10.27 -13.31 -26.37
CA LYS A 72 -11.19 -14.43 -26.59
C LYS A 72 -11.56 -15.05 -25.25
N GLU A 73 -12.54 -15.98 -25.26
CA GLU A 73 -13.11 -16.63 -24.09
C GLU A 73 -12.05 -17.15 -23.10
N LYS A 74 -11.05 -17.90 -23.60
CA LYS A 74 -9.96 -18.43 -22.75
C LYS A 74 -9.11 -17.35 -22.11
N SER A 75 -8.85 -16.27 -22.84
CA SER A 75 -8.05 -15.13 -22.35
C SER A 75 -8.85 -14.32 -21.35
N SER A 76 -10.13 -14.03 -21.63
CA SER A 76 -11.01 -13.30 -20.71
C SER A 76 -11.13 -14.02 -19.39
N GLN A 77 -11.31 -15.35 -19.41
CA GLN A 77 -11.38 -16.17 -18.19
C GLN A 77 -10.10 -16.08 -17.37
N LYS A 78 -8.92 -16.16 -18.00
CA LYS A 78 -7.62 -16.05 -17.30
C LYS A 78 -7.43 -14.67 -16.67
N ILE A 79 -7.74 -13.60 -17.42
CA ILE A 79 -7.63 -12.23 -16.96
C ILE A 79 -8.57 -12.00 -15.77
N PHE A 80 -9.84 -12.39 -15.93
CA PHE A 80 -10.84 -12.29 -14.88
C PHE A 80 -10.40 -13.01 -13.60
N SER A 81 -9.96 -14.27 -13.73
CA SER A 81 -9.46 -15.05 -12.60
C SER A 81 -8.24 -14.39 -11.94
N SER A 82 -7.30 -13.84 -12.72
CA SER A 82 -6.11 -13.16 -12.16
C SER A 82 -6.47 -11.92 -11.36
N LEU A 83 -7.47 -11.14 -11.80
CA LEU A 83 -7.95 -9.96 -11.07
C LEU A 83 -8.73 -10.35 -9.82
N HIS A 84 -9.57 -11.39 -9.89
CA HIS A 84 -10.40 -11.81 -8.74
C HIS A 84 -9.59 -12.58 -7.69
N ASN A 85 -8.63 -13.39 -8.10
CA ASN A 85 -7.76 -14.09 -7.16
C ASN A 85 -6.99 -13.16 -6.22
N ILE A 86 -6.73 -11.91 -6.64
CA ILE A 86 -6.04 -10.94 -5.78
C ILE A 86 -6.96 -10.39 -4.69
N ILE A 87 -8.28 -10.32 -4.95
CA ILE A 87 -9.28 -9.86 -3.96
C ILE A 87 -9.42 -10.88 -2.83
N ASP A 88 -9.28 -12.17 -3.17
CA ASP A 88 -9.40 -13.26 -2.20
C ASP A 88 -8.14 -13.47 -1.34
N LYS A 89 -7.02 -12.92 -1.77
CA LYS A 89 -5.75 -13.01 -1.03
C LYS A 89 -5.62 -11.89 -0.01
N GLU A 90 -5.06 -12.22 1.13
CA GLU A 90 -4.58 -11.19 2.07
C GLU A 90 -3.35 -10.50 1.50
N ILE A 91 -3.42 -9.19 1.35
CA ILE A 91 -2.34 -8.36 0.80
C ILE A 91 -1.78 -7.48 1.92
N GLU A 92 -0.46 -7.37 1.98
CA GLU A 92 0.18 -6.42 2.89
C GLU A 92 -0.22 -4.99 2.50
N ILE A 93 -0.74 -4.23 3.46
CA ILE A 93 -1.22 -2.87 3.24
C ILE A 93 -0.13 -1.96 2.64
N GLU A 94 1.12 -2.21 3.01
CA GLU A 94 2.29 -1.49 2.49
C GLU A 94 2.48 -1.69 0.99
N LYS A 95 2.15 -2.86 0.45
CA LYS A 95 2.18 -3.13 -1.00
C LYS A 95 1.11 -2.34 -1.72
N ILE A 96 -0.09 -2.29 -1.13
CA ILE A 96 -1.20 -1.51 -1.69
C ILE A 96 -0.80 -0.04 -1.74
N ILE A 97 -0.38 0.54 -0.61
CA ILE A 97 0.01 1.95 -0.53
C ILE A 97 1.16 2.26 -1.49
N THR A 98 2.19 1.41 -1.54
CA THR A 98 3.31 1.57 -2.49
C THR A 98 2.82 1.56 -3.93
N GLY A 99 1.89 0.65 -4.27
CA GLY A 99 1.33 0.52 -5.60
C GLY A 99 0.54 1.73 -6.07
N THR A 100 -0.12 2.47 -5.16
CA THR A 100 -0.89 3.67 -5.52
C THR A 100 -0.04 4.81 -6.04
N CYS A 101 1.25 4.84 -5.73
CA CYS A 101 2.16 5.96 -5.99
C CYS A 101 1.72 7.29 -5.34
N ILE A 102 0.82 7.27 -4.35
CA ILE A 102 0.43 8.47 -3.57
C ILE A 102 1.63 9.03 -2.80
N LEU A 103 2.44 8.13 -2.24
CA LEU A 103 3.68 8.46 -1.54
C LEU A 103 4.89 8.26 -2.45
N ASP A 104 5.08 9.16 -3.42
CA ASP A 104 6.29 9.15 -4.26
C ASP A 104 7.56 9.08 -3.40
N SER A 105 8.53 8.24 -3.77
CA SER A 105 9.82 8.04 -3.10
C SER A 105 9.75 7.43 -1.68
N ILE A 106 8.58 7.05 -1.19
CA ILE A 106 8.43 6.29 0.05
C ILE A 106 8.04 4.87 -0.32
N GLY A 107 8.98 3.93 -0.18
CA GLY A 107 8.77 2.55 -0.57
C GLY A 107 8.31 1.65 0.57
N TYR A 108 8.02 0.41 0.21
CA TYR A 108 7.55 -0.66 1.09
C TYR A 108 8.30 -0.75 2.44
N LYS A 109 9.64 -0.66 2.44
CA LYS A 109 10.43 -0.81 3.68
C LYS A 109 10.14 0.27 4.73
N ILE A 110 9.91 1.49 4.30
CA ILE A 110 9.56 2.60 5.22
C ILE A 110 8.15 2.43 5.74
N LEU A 111 7.20 2.12 4.84
CA LEU A 111 5.81 1.86 5.23
C LEU A 111 5.72 0.70 6.22
N LYS A 112 6.48 -0.37 6.02
CA LYS A 112 6.52 -1.51 6.94
C LYS A 112 6.96 -1.13 8.34
N LYS A 113 8.01 -0.31 8.48
CA LYS A 113 8.43 0.21 9.80
C LYS A 113 7.32 1.03 10.48
N ILE A 114 6.51 1.75 9.69
CA ILE A 114 5.39 2.51 10.23
C ILE A 114 4.30 1.57 10.72
N THR A 115 3.91 0.58 9.92
CA THR A 115 2.84 -0.36 10.29
C THR A 115 3.25 -1.32 11.40
N GLU A 116 4.53 -1.62 11.56
CA GLU A 116 5.07 -2.35 12.70
C GLU A 116 4.91 -1.56 14.01
N LYS A 117 5.11 -0.24 14.00
CA LYS A 117 4.93 0.62 15.19
C LYS A 117 3.48 1.08 15.36
N TYR A 118 2.78 1.36 14.27
CA TYR A 118 1.41 1.85 14.24
C TYR A 118 0.55 1.00 13.26
N PRO A 119 0.16 -0.22 13.63
CA PRO A 119 -0.45 -1.20 12.70
C PRO A 119 -1.69 -0.71 11.97
N LYS A 120 -2.50 0.12 12.63
CA LYS A 120 -3.78 0.61 12.08
C LYS A 120 -3.74 2.04 11.56
N LEU A 121 -2.57 2.66 11.50
CA LEU A 121 -2.42 4.08 11.14
C LEU A 121 -3.10 4.43 9.80
N PHE A 122 -3.01 3.55 8.82
CA PHE A 122 -3.56 3.79 7.50
C PHE A 122 -5.03 3.36 7.35
N GLU A 123 -5.54 2.51 8.23
CA GLU A 123 -6.89 1.95 8.17
C GLU A 123 -7.90 2.74 9.03
N GLU A 124 -7.45 3.26 10.15
CA GLU A 124 -8.29 3.98 11.12
C GLU A 124 -7.91 5.47 11.19
N ASP A 125 -8.84 6.30 11.65
CA ASP A 125 -8.58 7.74 11.87
C ASP A 125 -7.79 7.97 13.16
N ILE A 126 -6.59 7.38 13.21
CA ILE A 126 -5.64 7.56 14.30
C ILE A 126 -4.90 8.87 14.08
N GLU A 127 -4.93 9.73 15.09
CA GLU A 127 -4.10 10.94 15.11
C GLU A 127 -2.64 10.55 15.36
N ILE A 128 -1.77 11.08 14.53
CA ILE A 128 -0.32 10.92 14.66
C ILE A 128 0.34 12.27 14.34
N ASN A 129 1.38 12.61 15.09
CA ASN A 129 2.11 13.82 14.88
C ASN A 129 3.49 13.58 14.26
N LEU A 130 4.20 14.68 13.97
CA LEU A 130 5.50 14.68 13.33
C LEU A 130 6.55 13.96 14.18
N GLU A 131 6.59 14.27 15.48
CA GLU A 131 7.55 13.74 16.44
C GLU A 131 7.46 12.22 16.51
N GLN A 132 6.24 11.68 16.60
CA GLN A 132 5.99 10.23 16.64
C GLN A 132 6.48 9.51 15.38
N LEU A 133 6.37 10.13 14.21
CA LEU A 133 6.89 9.53 12.97
C LEU A 133 8.42 9.61 12.88
N ILE A 134 9.03 10.69 13.36
CA ILE A 134 10.48 10.86 13.36
C ILE A 134 11.18 9.88 14.32
N GLU A 135 10.51 9.45 15.38
CA GLU A 135 11.03 8.40 16.26
C GLU A 135 11.26 7.05 15.54
N ILE A 136 10.63 6.85 14.38
CA ILE A 136 10.82 5.62 13.61
C ILE A 136 12.16 5.68 12.86
N PRO A 137 13.04 4.70 13.04
CA PRO A 137 14.34 4.69 12.37
C PRO A 137 14.23 4.84 10.85
N SER A 138 15.03 5.73 10.28
CA SER A 138 15.06 6.08 8.84
C SER A 138 13.93 6.99 8.37
N ILE A 139 13.09 7.51 9.25
CA ILE A 139 12.12 8.54 8.93
C ILE A 139 12.64 9.88 9.39
N GLN A 140 12.93 10.76 8.45
CA GLN A 140 13.32 12.15 8.69
C GLN A 140 12.10 13.06 8.53
N GLU A 141 12.21 14.28 9.02
CA GLU A 141 11.15 15.30 9.01
C GLU A 141 10.47 15.46 7.63
N LYS A 142 11.26 15.52 6.55
CA LYS A 142 10.73 15.62 5.18
C LYS A 142 9.83 14.43 4.81
N THR A 143 10.23 13.23 5.21
CA THR A 143 9.47 12.00 4.95
C THR A 143 8.21 11.95 5.81
N ALA A 144 8.33 12.31 7.09
CA ALA A 144 7.20 12.37 8.02
C ALA A 144 6.14 13.38 7.56
N ASN A 145 6.54 14.60 7.19
CA ASN A 145 5.64 15.62 6.66
C ASN A 145 4.92 15.16 5.38
N LYS A 146 5.62 14.44 4.51
CA LYS A 146 5.01 13.88 3.29
C LYS A 146 3.96 12.83 3.62
N ILE A 147 4.22 11.96 4.60
CA ILE A 147 3.26 10.94 5.06
C ILE A 147 2.04 11.62 5.66
N LEU A 148 2.23 12.56 6.59
CA LEU A 148 1.14 13.30 7.23
C LEU A 148 0.26 14.02 6.21
N GLY A 149 0.88 14.70 5.25
CA GLY A 149 0.16 15.43 4.21
C GLY A 149 -0.62 14.56 3.22
N LYS A 150 -0.35 13.24 3.18
CA LYS A 150 -1.01 12.29 2.29
C LYS A 150 -1.84 11.22 3.01
N LEU A 151 -1.89 11.29 4.35
CA LEU A 151 -2.54 10.26 5.16
C LEU A 151 -4.05 10.14 4.86
N SER A 152 -4.75 11.26 4.74
CA SER A 152 -6.18 11.29 4.38
C SER A 152 -6.44 10.72 2.99
N GLU A 153 -5.60 11.04 2.01
CA GLU A 153 -5.74 10.51 0.63
C GLU A 153 -5.52 8.98 0.60
N ILE A 154 -4.58 8.47 1.40
CA ILE A 154 -4.36 7.03 1.53
C ILE A 154 -5.57 6.34 2.18
N ARG A 155 -6.08 6.89 3.27
CA ARG A 155 -7.26 6.35 3.98
C ARG A 155 -8.50 6.35 3.09
N GLU A 156 -8.72 7.42 2.34
CA GLU A 156 -9.81 7.49 1.35
C GLU A 156 -9.65 6.42 0.28
N PHE A 157 -8.44 6.24 -0.27
CA PHE A 157 -8.16 5.19 -1.24
C PHE A 157 -8.50 3.80 -0.69
N LEU A 158 -8.04 3.47 0.52
CA LEU A 158 -8.30 2.18 1.16
C LEU A 158 -9.80 1.98 1.43
N LYS A 159 -10.51 3.03 1.82
CA LYS A 159 -11.96 3.00 2.06
C LYS A 159 -12.75 2.75 0.77
N ILE A 160 -12.37 3.38 -0.34
CA ILE A 160 -12.99 3.16 -1.66
C ILE A 160 -12.71 1.74 -2.16
N HIS A 161 -11.53 1.19 -1.85
CA HIS A 161 -11.08 -0.13 -2.31
C HIS A 161 -11.17 -1.18 -1.20
N ASN A 162 -12.26 -1.17 -0.44
CA ASN A 162 -12.50 -2.06 0.71
C ASN A 162 -12.67 -3.55 0.34
N GLN A 163 -12.74 -3.88 -0.95
CA GLN A 163 -12.73 -5.27 -1.45
C GLN A 163 -11.39 -5.98 -1.26
N PHE A 164 -10.29 -5.26 -1.06
CA PHE A 164 -9.01 -5.88 -0.73
C PHE A 164 -8.97 -6.34 0.73
N LYS A 165 -8.54 -7.58 0.94
CA LYS A 165 -8.29 -8.11 2.28
C LYS A 165 -6.88 -7.72 2.71
N PHE A 166 -6.77 -6.94 3.75
CA PHE A 166 -5.46 -6.56 4.28
C PHE A 166 -4.93 -7.66 5.21
N LYS A 167 -3.65 -7.97 5.05
CA LYS A 167 -2.95 -8.77 6.03
C LYS A 167 -2.74 -7.88 7.26
N THR A 168 -3.59 -8.06 8.26
CA THR A 168 -3.42 -7.40 9.56
C THR A 168 -2.18 -7.99 10.22
N ILE A 169 -1.25 -7.16 10.65
CA ILE A 169 -0.24 -7.59 11.61
C ILE A 169 -1.04 -7.95 12.87
N LYS A 170 -1.24 -9.24 13.11
CA LYS A 170 -1.63 -9.67 14.43
C LYS A 170 -0.49 -9.18 15.32
N LEU A 171 -0.75 -8.16 16.14
CA LEU A 171 -0.03 -8.04 17.38
C LEU A 171 -0.28 -9.39 18.03
N GLU A 172 0.64 -10.33 17.91
CA GLU A 172 0.70 -11.44 18.83
C GLU A 172 0.58 -10.74 20.16
N ASN A 173 -0.44 -11.13 20.92
CA ASN A 173 -0.53 -10.71 22.31
C ASN A 173 0.85 -11.01 22.85
N VAL A 174 1.65 -9.97 22.96
CA VAL A 174 2.83 -10.00 23.79
C VAL A 174 2.25 -10.03 25.19
N ASN A 175 1.70 -11.18 25.58
CA ASN A 175 1.92 -11.68 26.89
C ASN A 175 3.43 -11.92 26.92
N ASP A 176 4.17 -10.80 26.86
CA ASP A 176 5.54 -10.78 27.25
C ASP A 176 5.54 -11.24 28.69
N VAL A 177 5.73 -12.53 28.83
CA VAL A 177 6.39 -13.03 30.02
C VAL A 177 7.73 -12.29 30.00
N LEU A 178 7.78 -11.18 30.71
CA LEU A 178 8.99 -10.45 30.99
C LEU A 178 9.94 -11.48 31.62
N ASN A 179 10.78 -12.11 30.79
CA ASN A 179 11.88 -12.92 31.28
C ASN A 179 12.92 -11.97 31.88
N ILE A 180 12.63 -11.52 33.12
CA ILE A 180 13.56 -10.72 33.90
C ILE A 180 14.67 -11.66 34.34
N VAL A 181 15.79 -11.62 33.66
CA VAL A 181 17.02 -12.27 34.14
C VAL A 181 17.64 -11.38 35.20
N ILE A 182 17.42 -11.73 36.46
CA ILE A 182 18.04 -11.03 37.60
C ILE A 182 19.46 -11.59 37.77
N THR A 183 20.45 -10.84 37.33
CA THR A 183 21.85 -11.12 37.60
C THR A 183 22.27 -10.35 38.85
N GLY A 184 22.34 -11.02 40.01
CA GLY A 184 22.73 -10.42 41.28
C GLY A 184 22.30 -11.23 42.51
N LYS A 185 22.72 -10.82 43.71
CA LYS A 185 22.31 -11.44 44.99
C LYS A 185 20.79 -11.45 45.12
N ARG A 186 20.21 -12.61 45.31
CA ARG A 186 18.78 -12.77 45.54
C ARG A 186 18.40 -12.17 46.90
N ASP A 187 17.77 -10.99 46.86
CA ASP A 187 17.16 -10.41 48.05
C ASP A 187 15.67 -10.85 48.13
N LYS A 188 15.19 -11.16 49.32
CA LYS A 188 13.83 -11.68 49.51
C LYS A 188 12.72 -10.69 49.11
N SER A 189 13.05 -9.42 48.97
CA SER A 189 12.13 -8.34 48.60
C SER A 189 11.58 -8.39 47.18
N ILE A 190 12.18 -9.19 46.29
CA ILE A 190 11.75 -9.26 44.87
C ILE A 190 10.49 -10.12 44.68
N LYS A 191 10.26 -11.06 45.61
CA LYS A 191 9.06 -11.91 45.57
C LYS A 191 7.78 -11.14 45.85
N GLU A 192 7.84 -10.12 46.67
CA GLU A 192 6.69 -9.27 47.01
C GLU A 192 6.29 -8.31 45.88
N PHE A 193 7.20 -8.05 44.92
CA PHE A 193 6.93 -7.18 43.76
C PHE A 193 6.29 -7.92 42.57
N ILE A 194 6.35 -9.26 42.57
CA ILE A 194 5.81 -10.10 41.49
C ILE A 194 4.38 -10.54 41.81
N ASP A 195 4.01 -10.57 43.11
CA ASP A 195 2.70 -11.00 43.59
C ASP A 195 1.74 -9.83 43.87
N ALA A 196 2.11 -8.58 43.51
CA ALA A 196 1.30 -7.38 43.62
C ALA A 196 0.81 -6.92 42.22
#